data_576e5c155eaeb157d7b4dd115bbaf5b2
#
_entry.id   576e5c155eaeb157d7b4dd115bbaf5b2
#
_cell.length_a   1.000
_cell.length_b   1.000
_cell.length_c   1.000
_cell.angle_alpha   90.00
_cell.angle_beta   90.00
_cell.angle_gamma   90.00
#
_symmetry.space_group_name_H-M   'P 1'
#
loop_
_entity.id
_entity.type
_entity.pdbx_description
1 polymer ?
#
loop_
_entity_poly.entity_id
_entity_poly.type
_entity_poly.pdbx_seq_one_letter_code
_entity_poly.pdbx_strand_id
1 'polypeptide(L)'
;EMCIRDSQKNVDVFVWYNSNGYWNDAPQDAKQCMSNSVARKKEMKWLQKCGVKGLKVDFFGSDKQQMIGLYEDILTDANEYGLMIIFHGCTIPRGWERMYPNYVGSEAVLASENLIFNQHFDDMEAYNACLHPFIRNTIGCMEFGGTLLNKRHNRTNDGGTIRKTTDVFQLATAVLYQNPIQNFALAPNNLTDAPALAIDFMKQVPTTWDETVFLDGYPGKYCVLARRHGDRWYVVGVNAQKEPLKLSLNLPMWKKGETVSYYLDDKKRQPQLEELKIKNPAEVKVVIQPDGGVILVK
;
A
#
# COMPACT_ATOMS: atom_id res chain seq x y z
N GLU A 1 14.19 17.54 -16.51
CA GLU A 1 12.87 17.86 -17.14
C GLU A 1 11.69 17.30 -16.37
N MET A 2 11.71 16.03 -15.89
CA MET A 2 10.59 15.48 -15.10
C MET A 2 10.29 16.29 -13.85
N CYS A 3 11.28 16.55 -13.01
CA CYS A 3 11.09 17.32 -11.76
C CYS A 3 10.51 18.72 -11.99
N ILE A 4 10.85 19.40 -13.11
CA ILE A 4 10.30 20.71 -13.44
C ILE A 4 8.82 20.62 -13.76
N ARG A 5 8.42 19.63 -14.57
CA ARG A 5 7.02 19.41 -14.95
C ARG A 5 6.16 19.01 -13.76
N ASP A 6 6.71 18.17 -12.88
CA ASP A 6 5.99 17.65 -11.73
C ASP A 6 5.81 18.74 -10.67
N SER A 7 6.84 19.56 -10.43
CA SER A 7 6.74 20.76 -9.58
C SER A 7 5.71 21.77 -10.09
N GLN A 8 5.62 21.97 -11.41
CA GLN A 8 4.59 22.83 -12.01
C GLN A 8 3.16 22.31 -11.80
N LYS A 9 3.01 21.01 -11.55
CA LYS A 9 1.74 20.35 -11.22
C LYS A 9 1.53 20.14 -9.73
N ASN A 10 2.43 20.66 -8.90
CA ASN A 10 2.42 20.49 -7.46
C ASN A 10 2.49 19.02 -7.02
N VAL A 11 3.30 18.23 -7.73
CA VAL A 11 3.55 16.80 -7.45
C VAL A 11 4.99 16.64 -7.00
N ASP A 12 5.19 16.07 -5.83
CA ASP A 12 6.51 15.76 -5.29
C ASP A 12 7.09 14.49 -5.92
N VAL A 13 8.41 14.43 -6.08
CA VAL A 13 9.11 13.34 -6.76
C VAL A 13 10.00 12.57 -5.79
N PHE A 14 9.88 11.24 -5.85
CA PHE A 14 10.84 10.30 -5.29
C PHE A 14 11.67 9.69 -6.42
N VAL A 15 12.97 9.51 -6.17
CA VAL A 15 13.91 8.92 -7.14
C VAL A 15 14.39 7.56 -6.63
N TRP A 16 14.43 6.60 -7.53
CA TRP A 16 14.90 5.26 -7.22
C TRP A 16 16.44 5.17 -7.22
N TYR A 17 17.01 4.48 -6.23
CA TYR A 17 18.43 4.16 -6.12
C TYR A 17 18.66 2.72 -5.71
N ASN A 18 19.74 2.12 -6.20
CA ASN A 18 20.27 0.88 -5.68
C ASN A 18 21.04 1.16 -4.38
N SER A 19 20.83 0.33 -3.34
CA SER A 19 21.54 0.48 -2.06
C SER A 19 23.04 0.24 -2.22
N ASN A 20 23.41 -0.69 -3.10
CA ASN A 20 24.78 -1.01 -3.48
C ASN A 20 24.81 -1.73 -4.84
N GLY A 21 26.02 -1.87 -5.39
CA GLY A 21 26.23 -2.54 -6.65
C GLY A 21 26.80 -3.95 -6.59
N TYR A 22 27.38 -4.41 -5.47
CA TYR A 22 28.15 -5.65 -5.50
C TYR A 22 27.36 -6.92 -5.15
N TRP A 23 26.26 -6.84 -4.46
CA TRP A 23 25.41 -7.99 -4.10
C TRP A 23 24.23 -8.22 -5.02
N ASN A 24 24.08 -7.42 -6.04
CA ASN A 24 23.12 -7.65 -7.10
C ASN A 24 23.70 -7.22 -8.45
N ASP A 25 23.34 -7.95 -9.50
CA ASP A 25 23.82 -7.74 -10.87
C ASP A 25 22.89 -6.84 -11.69
N ALA A 26 21.90 -6.22 -11.06
CA ALA A 26 20.96 -5.38 -11.76
C ALA A 26 21.69 -4.27 -12.54
N PRO A 27 21.44 -4.11 -13.85
CA PRO A 27 22.11 -3.14 -14.70
C PRO A 27 21.54 -1.74 -14.44
N GLN A 28 21.86 -1.19 -13.27
CA GLN A 28 21.36 0.12 -12.85
C GLN A 28 22.53 1.10 -12.73
N ASP A 29 22.26 2.32 -13.16
CA ASP A 29 23.17 3.43 -12.95
C ASP A 29 23.20 3.86 -11.48
N ALA A 30 24.17 4.69 -11.13
CA ALA A 30 24.42 5.14 -9.76
C ALA A 30 24.74 4.00 -8.76
N LYS A 31 25.33 2.89 -9.23
CA LYS A 31 25.87 1.86 -8.35
C LYS A 31 26.88 2.45 -7.36
N GLN A 32 26.92 1.89 -6.13
CA GLN A 32 27.82 2.28 -5.03
C GLN A 32 27.58 3.72 -4.50
N CYS A 33 26.62 4.44 -5.04
CA CYS A 33 26.30 5.78 -4.57
C CYS A 33 25.79 5.75 -3.12
N MET A 34 24.84 4.88 -2.82
CA MET A 34 24.22 4.80 -1.49
C MET A 34 25.10 4.11 -0.44
N SER A 35 25.99 3.20 -0.82
CA SER A 35 26.86 2.49 0.12
C SER A 35 28.09 3.30 0.58
N ASN A 36 28.45 4.34 -0.12
CA ASN A 36 29.58 5.21 0.21
C ASN A 36 29.10 6.57 0.73
N SER A 37 29.46 6.92 1.98
CA SER A 37 28.98 8.14 2.64
C SER A 37 29.30 9.41 1.84
N VAL A 38 30.50 9.52 1.29
CA VAL A 38 30.92 10.72 0.52
C VAL A 38 30.13 10.84 -0.78
N ALA A 39 29.96 9.74 -1.51
CA ALA A 39 29.18 9.71 -2.75
C ALA A 39 27.70 9.98 -2.45
N ARG A 40 27.16 9.32 -1.42
CA ARG A 40 25.76 9.47 -0.98
C ARG A 40 25.42 10.90 -0.60
N LYS A 41 26.22 11.56 0.23
CA LYS A 41 25.99 12.96 0.64
C LYS A 41 26.10 13.93 -0.55
N LYS A 42 27.03 13.69 -1.46
CA LYS A 42 27.16 14.50 -2.69
C LYS A 42 25.91 14.39 -3.55
N GLU A 43 25.40 13.16 -3.73
CA GLU A 43 24.20 12.89 -4.51
C GLU A 43 22.96 13.48 -3.85
N MET A 44 22.75 13.25 -2.56
CA MET A 44 21.62 13.78 -1.80
C MET A 44 21.58 15.31 -1.82
N LYS A 45 22.72 15.96 -1.71
CA LYS A 45 22.83 17.42 -1.85
C LYS A 45 22.42 17.91 -3.25
N TRP A 46 22.75 17.15 -4.29
CA TRP A 46 22.34 17.47 -5.65
C TRP A 46 20.84 17.26 -5.83
N LEU A 47 20.28 16.15 -5.36
CA LEU A 47 18.85 15.85 -5.41
C LEU A 47 18.01 16.89 -4.67
N GLN A 48 18.44 17.32 -3.49
CA GLN A 48 17.81 18.42 -2.75
C GLN A 48 17.73 19.70 -3.60
N LYS A 49 18.83 20.07 -4.27
CA LYS A 49 18.84 21.24 -5.18
C LYS A 49 17.90 21.07 -6.39
N CYS A 50 17.69 19.84 -6.84
CA CYS A 50 16.76 19.53 -7.91
C CYS A 50 15.28 19.53 -7.46
N GLY A 51 15.00 19.70 -6.15
CA GLY A 51 13.65 19.70 -5.61
C GLY A 51 13.06 18.32 -5.34
N VAL A 52 13.89 17.25 -5.40
CA VAL A 52 13.48 15.88 -5.04
C VAL A 52 13.13 15.84 -3.56
N LYS A 53 12.05 15.12 -3.21
CA LYS A 53 11.53 15.02 -1.84
C LYS A 53 11.88 13.72 -1.13
N GLY A 54 12.24 12.69 -1.87
CA GLY A 54 12.60 11.44 -1.26
C GLY A 54 13.26 10.44 -2.20
N LEU A 55 13.71 9.34 -1.61
CA LEU A 55 14.37 8.25 -2.30
C LEU A 55 13.66 6.93 -2.00
N LYS A 56 13.49 6.13 -3.04
CA LYS A 56 13.23 4.70 -2.93
C LYS A 56 14.57 3.99 -3.08
N VAL A 57 15.08 3.41 -1.98
CA VAL A 57 16.38 2.72 -1.98
C VAL A 57 16.14 1.21 -1.91
N ASP A 58 16.71 0.48 -2.86
CA ASP A 58 16.35 -0.90 -3.16
C ASP A 58 17.56 -1.85 -3.12
N PHE A 59 17.27 -3.16 -3.11
CA PHE A 59 18.23 -4.25 -3.24
C PHE A 59 19.24 -4.39 -2.09
N PHE A 60 18.75 -4.43 -0.86
CA PHE A 60 19.56 -4.79 0.30
C PHE A 60 19.77 -6.31 0.35
N GLY A 61 21.02 -6.73 0.34
CA GLY A 61 21.36 -8.13 0.14
C GLY A 61 21.32 -9.03 1.38
N SER A 62 21.15 -8.50 2.58
CA SER A 62 21.15 -9.32 3.80
C SER A 62 20.64 -8.58 5.04
N ASP A 63 20.42 -9.33 6.13
CA ASP A 63 20.05 -8.82 7.47
C ASP A 63 21.26 -8.73 8.41
N LYS A 64 22.48 -8.81 7.89
CA LYS A 64 23.70 -8.73 8.70
C LYS A 64 23.88 -7.32 9.26
N GLN A 65 24.62 -7.22 10.36
CA GLN A 65 24.91 -5.95 11.05
C GLN A 65 25.39 -4.85 10.10
N GLN A 66 26.21 -5.20 9.13
CA GLN A 66 26.70 -4.25 8.12
C GLN A 66 25.55 -3.62 7.31
N MET A 67 24.54 -4.42 6.94
CA MET A 67 23.36 -3.90 6.23
C MET A 67 22.49 -3.04 7.12
N ILE A 68 22.27 -3.46 8.36
CA ILE A 68 21.52 -2.64 9.33
C ILE A 68 22.18 -1.28 9.50
N GLY A 69 23.52 -1.23 9.65
CA GLY A 69 24.26 0.02 9.68
C GLY A 69 24.05 0.88 8.41
N LEU A 70 23.99 0.26 7.23
CA LEU A 70 23.74 0.98 5.97
C LEU A 70 22.35 1.62 5.93
N TYR A 71 21.28 0.93 6.42
CA TYR A 71 19.96 1.54 6.53
C TYR A 71 19.99 2.81 7.41
N GLU A 72 20.63 2.71 8.57
CA GLU A 72 20.73 3.83 9.53
C GLU A 72 21.56 4.96 8.98
N ASP A 73 22.66 4.67 8.30
CA ASP A 73 23.51 5.66 7.62
C ASP A 73 22.73 6.41 6.53
N ILE A 74 21.97 5.68 5.69
CA ILE A 74 21.15 6.29 4.64
C ILE A 74 20.09 7.21 5.25
N LEU A 75 19.38 6.75 6.30
CA LEU A 75 18.37 7.55 6.99
C LEU A 75 18.96 8.82 7.61
N THR A 76 20.10 8.68 8.28
CA THR A 76 20.82 9.81 8.91
C THR A 76 21.25 10.85 7.88
N ASP A 77 21.93 10.39 6.82
CA ASP A 77 22.41 11.30 5.78
C ASP A 77 21.25 11.96 5.02
N ALA A 78 20.20 11.20 4.70
CA ALA A 78 19.02 11.72 4.01
C ALA A 78 18.29 12.80 4.84
N ASN A 79 18.25 12.64 6.16
CA ASN A 79 17.64 13.63 7.06
C ASN A 79 18.37 14.97 7.02
N GLU A 80 19.70 14.97 6.89
CA GLU A 80 20.50 16.21 6.74
C GLU A 80 20.10 17.04 5.50
N TYR A 81 19.59 16.36 4.46
CA TYR A 81 19.16 17.01 3.20
C TYR A 81 17.64 17.13 3.06
N GLY A 82 16.88 16.79 4.10
CA GLY A 82 15.41 16.86 4.08
C GLY A 82 14.76 15.90 3.09
N LEU A 83 15.38 14.72 2.87
CA LEU A 83 14.89 13.68 1.96
C LEU A 83 14.19 12.57 2.75
N MET A 84 12.99 12.21 2.32
CA MET A 84 12.26 11.06 2.84
C MET A 84 12.79 9.75 2.23
N ILE A 85 12.69 8.64 2.97
CA ILE A 85 13.21 7.33 2.53
C ILE A 85 12.14 6.25 2.58
N ILE A 86 12.03 5.50 1.48
CA ILE A 86 11.32 4.23 1.38
C ILE A 86 12.35 3.15 1.04
N PHE A 87 12.34 2.03 1.78
CA PHE A 87 13.21 0.89 1.47
C PHE A 87 12.46 -0.21 0.72
N HIS A 88 13.11 -0.75 -0.30
CA HIS A 88 12.69 -1.93 -1.06
C HIS A 88 13.74 -3.03 -1.05
N GLY A 89 13.39 -4.26 -1.44
CA GLY A 89 14.28 -5.40 -1.37
C GLY A 89 15.01 -5.47 -0.03
N CYS A 90 14.29 -5.31 1.06
CA CYS A 90 14.82 -4.90 2.35
C CYS A 90 14.39 -5.85 3.48
N THR A 91 15.04 -5.71 4.66
CA THR A 91 14.59 -6.38 5.89
C THR A 91 13.31 -5.73 6.44
N ILE A 92 12.64 -6.45 7.35
CA ILE A 92 11.50 -5.91 8.10
C ILE A 92 11.93 -4.68 8.94
N PRO A 93 11.03 -3.71 9.18
CA PRO A 93 11.31 -2.54 10.00
C PRO A 93 11.83 -2.90 11.39
N ARG A 94 12.75 -2.06 11.89
CA ARG A 94 13.40 -2.22 13.19
C ARG A 94 13.05 -1.10 14.18
N GLY A 95 11.87 -0.47 14.00
CA GLY A 95 11.45 0.67 14.81
C GLY A 95 12.03 2.00 14.35
N TRP A 96 12.50 2.07 13.12
CA TRP A 96 13.10 3.27 12.54
C TRP A 96 12.13 4.45 12.50
N GLU A 97 10.82 4.20 12.44
CA GLU A 97 9.76 5.22 12.52
C GLU A 97 9.85 6.09 13.79
N ARG A 98 10.42 5.53 14.85
CA ARG A 98 10.59 6.23 16.14
C ARG A 98 11.90 6.98 16.26
N MET A 99 12.86 6.68 15.39
CA MET A 99 14.21 7.24 15.42
C MET A 99 14.44 8.26 14.31
N TYR A 100 13.86 8.03 13.14
CA TYR A 100 14.11 8.80 11.93
C TYR A 100 12.81 9.35 11.37
N PRO A 101 12.56 10.67 11.50
CA PRO A 101 11.31 11.29 11.04
C PRO A 101 11.15 11.28 9.51
N ASN A 102 12.23 11.04 8.79
CA ASN A 102 12.28 10.95 7.34
C ASN A 102 12.11 9.49 6.81
N TYR A 103 12.00 8.50 7.70
CA TYR A 103 11.64 7.13 7.31
C TYR A 103 10.15 7.03 7.06
N VAL A 104 9.76 6.69 5.83
CA VAL A 104 8.36 6.58 5.42
C VAL A 104 7.84 5.16 5.54
N GLY A 105 8.65 4.18 5.16
CA GLY A 105 8.25 2.80 5.21
C GLY A 105 9.20 1.86 4.47
N SER A 106 8.88 0.60 4.50
CA SER A 106 9.60 -0.46 3.80
C SER A 106 8.62 -1.40 3.11
N GLU A 107 9.05 -2.00 2.02
CA GLU A 107 8.33 -3.12 1.43
C GLU A 107 8.38 -4.34 2.37
N ALA A 108 9.49 -5.05 2.40
CA ALA A 108 9.75 -6.26 3.21
C ALA A 108 8.57 -7.25 3.21
N VAL A 109 7.97 -7.48 2.05
CA VAL A 109 6.81 -8.33 1.80
C VAL A 109 6.78 -8.67 0.30
N LEU A 110 6.07 -9.72 -0.09
CA LEU A 110 5.74 -9.94 -1.49
C LEU A 110 4.66 -8.91 -1.89
N ALA A 111 5.12 -7.75 -2.37
CA ALA A 111 4.28 -6.63 -2.75
C ALA A 111 3.60 -6.87 -4.11
N SER A 112 2.78 -5.93 -4.54
CA SER A 112 1.98 -6.06 -5.77
C SER A 112 2.81 -6.25 -7.03
N GLU A 113 4.07 -5.81 -7.07
CA GLU A 113 4.94 -6.04 -8.22
C GLU A 113 5.16 -7.53 -8.51
N ASN A 114 5.07 -8.40 -7.49
CA ASN A 114 5.21 -9.84 -7.68
C ASN A 114 4.04 -10.43 -8.50
N LEU A 115 2.88 -9.82 -8.47
CA LEU A 115 1.69 -10.25 -9.21
C LEU A 115 1.93 -10.27 -10.73
N ILE A 116 2.77 -9.35 -11.24
CA ILE A 116 3.09 -9.29 -12.68
C ILE A 116 4.13 -10.32 -13.13
N PHE A 117 4.89 -10.92 -12.20
CA PHE A 117 5.97 -11.82 -12.55
C PHE A 117 5.51 -13.27 -12.76
N ASN A 118 4.53 -13.74 -11.99
CA ASN A 118 4.07 -15.12 -12.03
C ASN A 118 2.63 -15.25 -11.56
N GLN A 119 1.83 -16.08 -12.25
CA GLN A 119 0.44 -16.37 -11.92
C GLN A 119 0.25 -16.92 -10.49
N HIS A 120 1.23 -17.67 -9.98
CA HIS A 120 1.20 -18.16 -8.60
C HIS A 120 1.02 -17.03 -7.57
N PHE A 121 1.63 -15.88 -7.80
CA PHE A 121 1.48 -14.74 -6.88
C PHE A 121 0.07 -14.16 -6.92
N ASP A 122 -0.56 -14.09 -8.11
CA ASP A 122 -1.98 -13.71 -8.22
C ASP A 122 -2.90 -14.72 -7.54
N ASP A 123 -2.61 -16.01 -7.70
CA ASP A 123 -3.42 -17.07 -7.08
C ASP A 123 -3.32 -17.04 -5.55
N MET A 124 -2.23 -16.51 -5.00
CA MET A 124 -1.97 -16.35 -3.56
C MET A 124 -2.32 -14.95 -3.01
N GLU A 125 -2.67 -13.98 -3.86
CA GLU A 125 -2.88 -12.60 -3.45
C GLU A 125 -3.88 -12.47 -2.29
N ALA A 126 -5.06 -13.07 -2.42
CA ALA A 126 -6.10 -12.97 -1.40
C ALA A 126 -5.64 -13.56 -0.05
N TYR A 127 -4.96 -14.72 -0.08
CA TYR A 127 -4.38 -15.32 1.11
C TYR A 127 -3.35 -14.41 1.78
N ASN A 128 -2.41 -13.89 0.99
CA ASN A 128 -1.36 -13.01 1.48
C ASN A 128 -1.93 -11.71 2.03
N ALA A 129 -2.92 -11.12 1.37
CA ALA A 129 -3.59 -9.92 1.84
C ALA A 129 -4.31 -10.12 3.19
N CYS A 130 -4.84 -11.30 3.43
CA CYS A 130 -5.43 -11.66 4.72
C CYS A 130 -4.39 -12.08 5.78
N LEU A 131 -3.10 -12.20 5.40
CA LEU A 131 -2.01 -12.56 6.29
C LEU A 131 -1.20 -11.32 6.70
N HIS A 132 -0.89 -10.43 5.77
CA HIS A 132 -0.02 -9.28 5.98
C HIS A 132 -0.42 -8.36 7.13
N PRO A 133 -1.71 -8.05 7.39
CA PRO A 133 -2.11 -7.23 8.53
C PRO A 133 -1.70 -7.82 9.89
N PHE A 134 -1.58 -9.16 9.98
CA PHE A 134 -1.25 -9.85 11.22
C PHE A 134 0.24 -10.03 11.45
N ILE A 135 1.04 -10.21 10.39
CA ILE A 135 2.45 -10.59 10.52
C ILE A 135 3.43 -9.49 10.10
N ARG A 136 3.07 -8.63 9.14
CA ARG A 136 4.00 -7.66 8.56
C ARG A 136 3.63 -6.22 8.92
N ASN A 137 2.40 -5.81 8.72
CA ASN A 137 1.99 -4.42 8.94
C ASN A 137 1.85 -4.07 10.43
N THR A 138 1.73 -5.07 11.31
CA THR A 138 1.80 -4.89 12.77
C THR A 138 3.19 -4.47 13.26
N ILE A 139 4.25 -4.75 12.47
CA ILE A 139 5.63 -4.43 12.83
C ILE A 139 5.94 -2.95 12.50
N GLY A 140 5.37 -2.43 11.42
CA GLY A 140 5.59 -1.06 10.96
C GLY A 140 4.95 -0.79 9.60
N CYS A 141 5.16 0.42 9.09
CA CYS A 141 4.67 0.86 7.78
C CYS A 141 5.09 -0.10 6.66
N MET A 142 4.16 -0.41 5.76
CA MET A 142 4.35 -1.37 4.69
C MET A 142 3.96 -0.75 3.35
N GLU A 143 4.95 -0.50 2.50
CA GLU A 143 4.72 -0.11 1.13
C GLU A 143 4.37 -1.37 0.33
N PHE A 144 3.21 -1.40 -0.30
CA PHE A 144 2.68 -2.57 -0.99
C PHE A 144 2.40 -2.32 -2.48
N GLY A 145 2.03 -1.11 -2.85
CA GLY A 145 1.60 -0.77 -4.21
C GLY A 145 0.26 -1.38 -4.59
N GLY A 146 -0.73 -1.31 -3.71
CA GLY A 146 -2.06 -1.89 -3.91
C GLY A 146 -2.89 -1.19 -4.98
N THR A 147 -4.17 -1.57 -5.04
CA THR A 147 -5.16 -1.02 -5.98
C THR A 147 -4.88 -1.31 -7.46
N LEU A 148 -4.43 -2.51 -7.78
CA LEU A 148 -4.29 -3.00 -9.15
C LEU A 148 -5.66 -3.26 -9.76
N LEU A 149 -6.16 -2.35 -10.62
CA LEU A 149 -7.48 -2.47 -11.22
C LEU A 149 -7.49 -3.25 -12.54
N ASN A 150 -6.35 -3.40 -13.21
CA ASN A 150 -6.26 -4.25 -14.38
C ASN A 150 -6.61 -5.69 -14.05
N LYS A 151 -7.42 -6.32 -14.90
CA LYS A 151 -7.77 -7.75 -14.78
C LYS A 151 -6.67 -8.65 -15.34
N ARG A 152 -5.87 -8.11 -16.22
CA ARG A 152 -4.65 -8.68 -16.78
C ARG A 152 -3.48 -7.73 -16.48
N HIS A 153 -2.41 -8.24 -15.89
CA HIS A 153 -1.32 -7.42 -15.38
C HIS A 153 -0.30 -7.04 -16.46
N ASN A 154 -0.77 -6.29 -17.46
CA ASN A 154 0.08 -5.56 -18.39
C ASN A 154 -0.49 -4.16 -18.63
N ARG A 155 0.22 -3.34 -19.39
CA ARG A 155 -0.15 -1.95 -19.63
C ARG A 155 -1.46 -1.76 -20.42
N THR A 156 -1.88 -2.77 -21.17
CA THR A 156 -3.05 -2.75 -22.06
C THR A 156 -4.23 -3.56 -21.53
N ASN A 157 -4.06 -4.21 -20.37
CA ASN A 157 -5.09 -5.03 -19.71
C ASN A 157 -5.57 -6.23 -20.56
N ASP A 158 -4.73 -6.73 -21.47
CA ASP A 158 -5.05 -7.81 -22.42
C ASP A 158 -4.12 -9.03 -22.33
N GLY A 159 -3.02 -8.94 -21.56
CA GLY A 159 -2.01 -9.99 -21.41
C GLY A 159 -1.43 -10.05 -20.00
N GLY A 160 -0.41 -10.91 -19.81
CA GLY A 160 0.22 -11.12 -18.51
C GLY A 160 -0.59 -12.04 -17.59
N THR A 161 -0.31 -11.98 -16.31
CA THR A 161 -0.99 -12.72 -15.25
C THR A 161 -2.44 -12.27 -15.08
N ILE A 162 -3.27 -13.09 -14.46
CA ILE A 162 -4.70 -12.86 -14.31
C ILE A 162 -5.02 -12.59 -12.85
N ARG A 163 -5.48 -11.38 -12.55
CA ARG A 163 -5.98 -11.02 -11.22
C ARG A 163 -7.19 -11.88 -10.82
N LYS A 164 -7.16 -12.42 -9.60
CA LYS A 164 -8.24 -13.24 -9.02
C LYS A 164 -9.15 -12.43 -8.10
N THR A 165 -8.63 -11.42 -7.45
CA THR A 165 -9.35 -10.56 -6.52
C THR A 165 -10.30 -9.59 -7.24
N THR A 166 -11.28 -9.06 -6.52
CA THR A 166 -12.23 -8.10 -7.07
C THR A 166 -11.70 -6.66 -7.03
N ASP A 167 -12.41 -5.75 -7.70
CA ASP A 167 -12.05 -4.33 -7.64
C ASP A 167 -12.23 -3.78 -6.21
N VAL A 168 -13.28 -4.17 -5.47
CA VAL A 168 -13.47 -3.70 -4.09
C VAL A 168 -12.43 -4.31 -3.16
N PHE A 169 -11.96 -5.54 -3.41
CA PHE A 169 -10.79 -6.09 -2.71
C PHE A 169 -9.57 -5.19 -2.88
N GLN A 170 -9.27 -4.80 -4.13
CA GLN A 170 -8.14 -3.94 -4.43
C GLN A 170 -8.27 -2.57 -3.75
N LEU A 171 -9.44 -1.95 -3.77
CA LEU A 171 -9.68 -0.70 -3.07
C LEU A 171 -9.51 -0.84 -1.54
N ALA A 172 -9.95 -1.97 -0.98
CA ALA A 172 -9.82 -2.22 0.45
C ALA A 172 -8.34 -2.26 0.90
N THR A 173 -7.41 -2.69 0.03
CA THR A 173 -5.97 -2.71 0.35
C THR A 173 -5.41 -1.33 0.67
N ALA A 174 -5.96 -0.25 0.09
CA ALA A 174 -5.55 1.12 0.36
C ALA A 174 -5.79 1.56 1.82
N VAL A 175 -6.75 0.91 2.50
CA VAL A 175 -7.04 1.16 3.92
C VAL A 175 -6.50 0.03 4.79
N LEU A 176 -6.54 -1.20 4.29
CA LEU A 176 -6.08 -2.40 5.01
C LEU A 176 -4.60 -2.29 5.38
N TYR A 177 -3.77 -1.80 4.47
CA TYR A 177 -2.35 -1.61 4.69
C TYR A 177 -2.04 -0.19 5.13
N GLN A 178 -1.08 -0.06 6.02
CA GLN A 178 -0.65 1.24 6.51
C GLN A 178 0.72 1.60 5.93
N ASN A 179 0.74 2.68 5.17
CA ASN A 179 1.94 3.38 4.79
C ASN A 179 1.60 4.85 4.56
N PRO A 180 2.34 5.82 5.12
CA PRO A 180 2.01 7.25 4.96
C PRO A 180 2.16 7.76 3.51
N ILE A 181 2.96 7.08 2.70
CA ILE A 181 3.02 7.30 1.25
C ILE A 181 2.59 6.01 0.56
N GLN A 182 1.45 6.06 -0.14
CA GLN A 182 0.94 4.92 -0.87
C GLN A 182 1.16 5.08 -2.38
N ASN A 183 1.73 4.07 -2.99
CA ASN A 183 1.81 3.94 -4.45
C ASN A 183 0.60 3.15 -4.92
N PHE A 184 -0.35 3.79 -5.59
CA PHE A 184 -1.42 3.09 -6.28
C PHE A 184 -0.90 2.54 -7.60
N ALA A 185 -1.07 1.24 -7.82
CA ALA A 185 -0.61 0.55 -9.02
C ALA A 185 -1.57 0.79 -10.20
N LEU A 186 -1.87 2.05 -10.50
CA LEU A 186 -2.73 2.45 -11.60
C LEU A 186 -1.98 2.40 -12.94
N ALA A 187 -2.56 1.73 -13.92
CA ALA A 187 -2.15 1.83 -15.30
C ALA A 187 -2.88 2.99 -16.00
N PRO A 188 -2.29 3.63 -17.03
CA PRO A 188 -2.93 4.77 -17.72
C PRO A 188 -4.34 4.49 -18.27
N ASN A 189 -4.61 3.25 -18.71
CA ASN A 189 -5.92 2.82 -19.18
C ASN A 189 -6.99 2.85 -18.07
N ASN A 190 -6.62 2.73 -16.79
CA ASN A 190 -7.60 2.72 -15.70
C ASN A 190 -8.38 4.03 -15.55
N LEU A 191 -7.87 5.13 -16.10
CA LEU A 191 -8.63 6.39 -16.12
C LEU A 191 -9.86 6.32 -17.04
N THR A 192 -9.93 5.34 -17.93
CA THR A 192 -11.01 5.17 -18.91
C THR A 192 -11.76 3.85 -18.78
N ASP A 193 -11.10 2.76 -18.36
CA ASP A 193 -11.68 1.42 -18.33
C ASP A 193 -12.01 0.89 -16.92
N ALA A 194 -11.47 1.51 -15.89
CA ALA A 194 -11.82 1.14 -14.52
C ALA A 194 -13.17 1.73 -14.10
N PRO A 195 -13.89 1.09 -13.17
CA PRO A 195 -15.12 1.64 -12.63
C PRO A 195 -14.91 3.02 -12.01
N ALA A 196 -15.77 3.99 -12.35
CA ALA A 196 -15.64 5.36 -11.85
C ALA A 196 -15.60 5.43 -10.32
N LEU A 197 -16.41 4.59 -9.64
CA LEU A 197 -16.41 4.51 -8.17
C LEU A 197 -15.04 4.15 -7.58
N ALA A 198 -14.23 3.36 -8.30
CA ALA A 198 -12.90 3.00 -7.86
C ALA A 198 -11.93 4.19 -7.94
N ILE A 199 -11.94 4.91 -9.06
CA ILE A 199 -11.12 6.11 -9.24
C ILE A 199 -11.52 7.19 -8.24
N ASP A 200 -12.82 7.38 -8.01
CA ASP A 200 -13.31 8.39 -7.08
C ASP A 200 -12.98 8.05 -5.62
N PHE A 201 -13.01 6.77 -5.25
CA PHE A 201 -12.52 6.33 -3.94
C PHE A 201 -11.03 6.64 -3.76
N MET A 202 -10.20 6.31 -4.74
CA MET A 202 -8.74 6.52 -4.67
C MET A 202 -8.33 8.00 -4.60
N LYS A 203 -9.14 8.91 -5.15
CA LYS A 203 -8.93 10.37 -5.00
C LYS A 203 -9.18 10.87 -3.57
N GLN A 204 -9.91 10.14 -2.75
CA GLN A 204 -10.41 10.59 -1.45
C GLN A 204 -9.84 9.82 -0.27
N VAL A 205 -9.33 8.60 -0.49
CA VAL A 205 -8.79 7.77 0.59
C VAL A 205 -7.52 8.42 1.17
N PRO A 206 -7.46 8.63 2.50
CA PRO A 206 -6.26 9.15 3.13
C PRO A 206 -5.18 8.06 3.23
N THR A 207 -3.94 8.48 3.47
CA THR A 207 -2.78 7.60 3.65
C THR A 207 -2.27 7.56 5.09
N THR A 208 -2.76 8.46 5.94
CA THR A 208 -2.40 8.54 7.36
C THR A 208 -3.63 8.30 8.23
N TRP A 209 -3.43 7.69 9.38
CA TRP A 209 -4.52 7.23 10.24
C TRP A 209 -4.27 7.64 11.69
N ASP A 210 -5.30 8.23 12.33
CA ASP A 210 -5.26 8.64 13.72
C ASP A 210 -5.56 7.47 14.68
N GLU A 211 -6.33 6.48 14.18
CA GLU A 211 -6.74 5.33 14.97
C GLU A 211 -6.92 4.10 14.08
N THR A 212 -6.61 2.94 14.63
CA THR A 212 -6.86 1.63 13.99
C THR A 212 -7.50 0.70 14.99
N VAL A 213 -8.61 0.10 14.61
CA VAL A 213 -9.37 -0.87 15.41
C VAL A 213 -9.46 -2.19 14.62
N PHE A 214 -8.95 -3.27 15.20
CA PHE A 214 -9.19 -4.61 14.68
C PHE A 214 -10.62 -5.03 15.05
N LEU A 215 -11.41 -5.41 14.06
CA LEU A 215 -12.83 -5.77 14.25
C LEU A 215 -13.03 -7.28 14.26
N ASP A 216 -12.48 -7.98 13.29
CA ASP A 216 -12.61 -9.43 13.14
C ASP A 216 -11.55 -9.95 12.15
N GLY A 217 -11.18 -11.22 12.23
CA GLY A 217 -10.27 -11.81 11.26
C GLY A 217 -9.59 -13.08 11.72
N TYR A 218 -9.05 -13.79 10.75
CA TYR A 218 -8.19 -14.95 10.95
C TYR A 218 -7.09 -14.95 9.88
N PRO A 219 -5.81 -15.04 10.28
CA PRO A 219 -4.68 -14.99 9.34
C PRO A 219 -4.85 -15.92 8.14
N GLY A 220 -4.70 -15.39 6.94
CA GLY A 220 -4.83 -16.11 5.68
C GLY A 220 -6.28 -16.45 5.25
N LYS A 221 -7.30 -16.11 6.06
CA LYS A 221 -8.70 -16.36 5.71
C LYS A 221 -9.45 -15.07 5.42
N TYR A 222 -9.43 -14.12 6.33
CA TYR A 222 -10.06 -12.82 6.18
C TYR A 222 -9.51 -11.83 7.20
N CYS A 223 -9.68 -10.55 6.94
CA CYS A 223 -9.33 -9.51 7.87
C CYS A 223 -10.32 -8.35 7.74
N VAL A 224 -10.83 -7.87 8.88
CA VAL A 224 -11.71 -6.71 8.95
C VAL A 224 -11.17 -5.75 10.00
N LEU A 225 -10.92 -4.51 9.60
CA LEU A 225 -10.48 -3.45 10.50
C LEU A 225 -11.17 -2.13 10.20
N ALA A 226 -11.13 -1.23 11.15
CA ALA A 226 -11.55 0.16 10.98
C ALA A 226 -10.37 1.10 11.21
N ARG A 227 -10.31 2.16 10.38
CA ARG A 227 -9.32 3.22 10.52
C ARG A 227 -9.99 4.58 10.50
N ARG A 228 -9.49 5.51 11.30
CA ARG A 228 -10.00 6.88 11.37
C ARG A 228 -8.94 7.85 10.83
N HIS A 229 -9.41 8.82 10.05
CA HIS A 229 -8.64 9.99 9.65
C HIS A 229 -9.51 11.25 9.86
N GLY A 230 -9.10 12.13 10.75
CA GLY A 230 -9.96 13.23 11.21
C GLY A 230 -11.26 12.69 11.82
N ASP A 231 -12.37 13.14 11.31
CA ASP A 231 -13.70 12.69 11.75
C ASP A 231 -14.26 11.51 10.93
N ARG A 232 -13.54 11.07 9.90
CA ARG A 232 -14.01 10.01 8.99
C ARG A 232 -13.49 8.65 9.38
N TRP A 233 -14.38 7.68 9.42
CA TRP A 233 -14.08 6.27 9.62
C TRP A 233 -14.19 5.48 8.33
N TYR A 234 -13.23 4.58 8.14
CA TYR A 234 -13.15 3.62 7.05
C TYR A 234 -13.13 2.23 7.65
N VAL A 235 -14.20 1.46 7.47
CA VAL A 235 -14.27 0.05 7.84
C VAL A 235 -14.00 -0.75 6.58
N VAL A 236 -12.99 -1.62 6.59
CA VAL A 236 -12.63 -2.44 5.44
C VAL A 236 -12.54 -3.90 5.80
N GLY A 237 -12.94 -4.75 4.86
CA GLY A 237 -12.81 -6.19 4.99
C GLY A 237 -12.42 -6.85 3.68
N VAL A 238 -11.58 -7.89 3.78
CA VAL A 238 -11.17 -8.74 2.65
C VAL A 238 -11.35 -10.21 3.02
N ASN A 239 -11.68 -11.04 2.03
CA ASN A 239 -11.98 -12.46 2.20
C ASN A 239 -11.17 -13.29 1.20
N ALA A 240 -10.33 -14.19 1.69
CA ALA A 240 -9.55 -15.14 0.88
C ALA A 240 -10.21 -16.53 0.79
N GLN A 241 -11.40 -16.70 1.39
CA GLN A 241 -12.11 -17.98 1.35
C GLN A 241 -12.86 -18.12 0.03
N LYS A 242 -13.18 -19.35 -0.33
CA LYS A 242 -13.89 -19.67 -1.58
C LYS A 242 -15.41 -19.53 -1.48
N GLU A 243 -15.91 -19.20 -0.29
CA GLU A 243 -17.33 -18.99 -0.01
C GLU A 243 -17.58 -17.54 0.45
N PRO A 244 -18.78 -16.98 0.23
CA PRO A 244 -19.14 -15.69 0.76
C PRO A 244 -19.09 -15.66 2.28
N LEU A 245 -18.35 -14.71 2.83
CA LEU A 245 -18.21 -14.50 4.26
C LEU A 245 -19.32 -13.57 4.76
N LYS A 246 -20.15 -14.04 5.69
CA LYS A 246 -21.21 -13.24 6.32
C LYS A 246 -20.76 -12.84 7.71
N LEU A 247 -20.71 -11.55 7.99
CA LEU A 247 -20.29 -11.01 9.28
C LEU A 247 -21.36 -10.10 9.87
N SER A 248 -21.35 -10.04 11.20
CA SER A 248 -22.11 -9.08 11.99
C SER A 248 -21.13 -8.27 12.82
N LEU A 249 -20.88 -7.03 12.40
CA LEU A 249 -19.85 -6.17 12.96
C LEU A 249 -20.43 -5.24 14.03
N ASN A 250 -19.70 -5.07 15.12
CA ASN A 250 -19.97 -4.01 16.11
C ASN A 250 -19.20 -2.76 15.72
N LEU A 251 -19.91 -1.70 15.32
CA LEU A 251 -19.37 -0.45 14.79
C LEU A 251 -19.79 0.75 15.66
N PRO A 252 -19.28 0.85 16.89
CA PRO A 252 -19.71 1.87 17.87
C PRO A 252 -19.37 3.31 17.45
N MET A 253 -18.51 3.51 16.45
CA MET A 253 -18.18 4.81 15.89
C MET A 253 -19.37 5.46 15.17
N TRP A 254 -20.37 4.70 14.78
CA TRP A 254 -21.57 5.21 14.11
C TRP A 254 -22.81 5.09 14.98
N LYS A 255 -23.83 5.91 14.68
CA LYS A 255 -25.08 5.96 15.43
C LYS A 255 -26.22 5.34 14.61
N LYS A 256 -27.23 4.82 15.31
CA LYS A 256 -28.48 4.40 14.68
C LYS A 256 -29.10 5.55 13.89
N GLY A 257 -29.46 5.27 12.64
CA GLY A 257 -30.07 6.24 11.71
C GLY A 257 -29.07 6.90 10.77
N GLU A 258 -27.77 6.83 11.03
CA GLU A 258 -26.75 7.33 10.12
C GLU A 258 -26.68 6.52 8.83
N THR A 259 -26.29 7.19 7.76
CA THR A 259 -26.05 6.58 6.45
C THR A 259 -24.56 6.61 6.15
N VAL A 260 -24.00 5.50 5.66
CA VAL A 260 -22.61 5.34 5.27
C VAL A 260 -22.52 4.92 3.80
N SER A 261 -21.49 5.35 3.11
CA SER A 261 -21.14 4.82 1.78
C SER A 261 -20.66 3.39 1.92
N TYR A 262 -21.22 2.48 1.14
CA TYR A 262 -20.97 1.05 1.19
C TYR A 262 -20.50 0.55 -0.16
N TYR A 263 -19.20 0.30 -0.28
CA TYR A 263 -18.59 -0.35 -1.44
C TYR A 263 -18.60 -1.85 -1.20
N LEU A 264 -19.12 -2.60 -2.13
CA LEU A 264 -19.27 -4.04 -2.05
C LEU A 264 -19.14 -4.69 -3.42
N ASP A 265 -18.89 -6.00 -3.42
CA ASP A 265 -18.99 -6.82 -4.62
C ASP A 265 -20.39 -7.47 -4.67
N ASP A 266 -21.06 -7.37 -5.80
CA ASP A 266 -22.30 -8.10 -6.03
C ASP A 266 -22.05 -9.63 -6.18
N LYS A 267 -23.12 -10.42 -6.37
CA LYS A 267 -23.02 -11.87 -6.55
C LYS A 267 -22.24 -12.28 -7.81
N LYS A 268 -22.07 -11.37 -8.78
CA LYS A 268 -21.26 -11.57 -9.98
C LYS A 268 -19.84 -11.01 -9.81
N ARG A 269 -19.52 -10.60 -8.58
CA ARG A 269 -18.21 -10.01 -8.20
C ARG A 269 -17.92 -8.70 -8.94
N GLN A 270 -18.98 -7.93 -9.27
CA GLN A 270 -18.86 -6.61 -9.83
C GLN A 270 -18.92 -5.54 -8.71
N PRO A 271 -18.12 -4.48 -8.78
CA PRO A 271 -18.10 -3.46 -7.75
C PRO A 271 -19.39 -2.64 -7.79
N GLN A 272 -19.95 -2.39 -6.60
CA GLN A 272 -21.13 -1.56 -6.39
C GLN A 272 -20.83 -0.52 -5.31
N LEU A 273 -21.52 0.61 -5.40
CA LEU A 273 -21.57 1.62 -4.35
C LEU A 273 -23.02 1.85 -3.95
N GLU A 274 -23.34 1.60 -2.70
CA GLU A 274 -24.68 1.75 -2.13
C GLU A 274 -24.63 2.67 -0.90
N GLU A 275 -25.79 3.15 -0.47
CA GLU A 275 -25.97 3.78 0.84
C GLU A 275 -26.51 2.77 1.84
N LEU A 276 -25.78 2.55 2.94
CA LEU A 276 -26.21 1.67 4.02
C LEU A 276 -26.66 2.49 5.22
N LYS A 277 -27.95 2.38 5.57
CA LYS A 277 -28.49 2.99 6.79
C LYS A 277 -28.19 2.09 7.99
N ILE A 278 -27.50 2.63 8.99
CA ILE A 278 -27.16 1.94 10.24
C ILE A 278 -28.43 1.78 11.09
N LYS A 279 -28.97 0.55 11.12
CA LYS A 279 -30.16 0.23 11.93
C LYS A 279 -29.79 -0.08 13.37
N ASN A 280 -28.72 -0.82 13.58
CA ASN A 280 -28.15 -1.17 14.86
C ASN A 280 -26.61 -1.17 14.75
N PRO A 281 -25.89 -0.23 15.37
CA PRO A 281 -24.43 -0.17 15.29
C PRO A 281 -23.72 -1.38 15.93
N ALA A 282 -24.39 -2.05 16.88
CA ALA A 282 -23.83 -3.28 17.50
C ALA A 282 -23.95 -4.50 16.57
N GLU A 283 -24.68 -4.40 15.45
CA GLU A 283 -24.98 -5.56 14.59
C GLU A 283 -25.13 -5.13 13.11
N VAL A 284 -24.07 -4.60 12.54
CA VAL A 284 -24.02 -4.22 11.12
C VAL A 284 -23.65 -5.43 10.28
N LYS A 285 -24.62 -5.88 9.47
CA LYS A 285 -24.42 -7.08 8.62
C LYS A 285 -23.76 -6.71 7.31
N VAL A 286 -22.67 -7.42 6.98
CA VAL A 286 -21.94 -7.30 5.71
C VAL A 286 -21.72 -8.68 5.10
N VAL A 287 -21.58 -8.73 3.78
CA VAL A 287 -21.23 -9.94 3.04
C VAL A 287 -20.04 -9.64 2.17
N ILE A 288 -18.96 -10.41 2.31
CA ILE A 288 -17.74 -10.27 1.50
C ILE A 288 -17.65 -11.47 0.57
N GLN A 289 -17.66 -11.23 -0.75
CA GLN A 289 -17.61 -12.30 -1.75
C GLN A 289 -16.26 -13.04 -1.70
N PRO A 290 -16.14 -14.26 -2.29
CA PRO A 290 -14.87 -14.96 -2.43
C PRO A 290 -13.83 -14.11 -3.14
N ASP A 291 -12.60 -14.04 -2.60
CA ASP A 291 -11.51 -13.18 -3.08
C ASP A 291 -11.97 -11.72 -3.28
N GLY A 292 -12.94 -11.28 -2.49
CA GLY A 292 -13.63 -9.99 -2.57
C GLY A 292 -13.36 -9.09 -1.39
N GLY A 293 -13.88 -7.88 -1.49
CA GLY A 293 -13.72 -6.84 -0.48
C GLY A 293 -15.03 -6.15 -0.08
N VAL A 294 -14.94 -5.38 0.98
CA VAL A 294 -15.99 -4.48 1.45
C VAL A 294 -15.37 -3.23 2.06
N ILE A 295 -15.99 -2.06 1.82
CA ILE A 295 -15.58 -0.81 2.44
C ILE A 295 -16.82 -0.05 2.87
N LEU A 296 -16.86 0.42 4.13
CA LEU A 296 -17.86 1.35 4.61
C LEU A 296 -17.15 2.65 5.01
N VAL A 297 -17.70 3.80 4.61
CA VAL A 297 -17.09 5.12 4.86
C VAL A 297 -18.12 6.11 5.34
N LYS A 298 -17.78 6.83 6.40
CA LYS A 298 -18.47 8.03 6.86
C LYS A 298 -17.55 8.90 7.69
#